data_2371651da280d4dfe288b66c9bf1219b
#
_entry.id   2371651da280d4dfe288b66c9bf1219b
#
_cell.length_a   1.000
_cell.length_b   1.000
_cell.length_c   1.000
_cell.angle_alpha   90.00
_cell.angle_beta   90.00
_cell.angle_gamma   90.00
#
_symmetry.space_group_name_H-M   'P 1'
#
loop_
_entity.id
_entity.type
_entity.pdbx_description
1 polymer ?
#
loop_
_entity_poly.entity_id
_entity_poly.type
_entity_poly.pdbx_seq_one_letter_code
_entity_poly.pdbx_strand_id
1 'polypeptide(L)'
;MNTADKSIGGIDYAIRRRFLFFEQLPDIKVIEEYKAEKGSQQLELNAQACKLFENVATLFEENYLSAEYRKEDVQIGHTYFLVDSKDKLMKRFEYQIIPILKEYYKDGIINFEISDETDGFNGFLNCIAGKINMTSQRGDIENIFNDLIE
;
A
#
# COMPACT_ATOMS: atom_id res chain seq x y z
N MET A 1 -10.98 -4.46 -10.04
CA MET A 1 -10.94 -5.83 -9.51
C MET A 1 -9.50 -6.25 -9.39
N ASN A 2 -9.09 -6.73 -8.25
CA ASN A 2 -7.69 -7.11 -8.03
C ASN A 2 -7.43 -8.47 -8.71
N THR A 3 -6.54 -8.51 -9.70
CA THR A 3 -6.19 -9.74 -10.42
C THR A 3 -5.41 -10.75 -9.56
N ALA A 4 -4.87 -10.30 -8.40
CA ALA A 4 -4.21 -11.16 -7.42
C ALA A 4 -5.18 -12.05 -6.62
N ASP A 5 -6.48 -11.79 -6.67
CA ASP A 5 -7.49 -12.61 -6.01
C ASP A 5 -7.74 -13.91 -6.78
N LYS A 6 -6.87 -14.90 -6.55
CA LYS A 6 -6.95 -16.24 -7.15
C LYS A 6 -8.13 -17.06 -6.62
N SER A 7 -8.80 -16.62 -5.55
CA SER A 7 -9.94 -17.32 -4.95
C SER A 7 -11.24 -17.16 -5.74
N ILE A 8 -11.32 -16.08 -6.51
CA ILE A 8 -12.40 -15.87 -7.47
C ILE A 8 -11.90 -16.45 -8.79
N GLY A 9 -12.21 -17.71 -9.08
CA GLY A 9 -11.88 -18.38 -10.35
C GLY A 9 -12.05 -17.39 -11.51
N GLY A 10 -11.08 -17.35 -12.40
CA GLY A 10 -10.93 -16.31 -13.42
C GLY A 10 -12.27 -15.88 -14.02
N ILE A 11 -12.48 -14.57 -14.12
CA ILE A 11 -13.72 -14.01 -14.68
C ILE A 11 -14.10 -14.80 -15.91
N ASP A 12 -15.28 -15.43 -15.87
CA ASP A 12 -15.78 -16.28 -16.95
C ASP A 12 -15.59 -15.57 -18.30
N TYR A 13 -15.08 -16.29 -19.25
CA TYR A 13 -14.81 -15.78 -20.61
C TYR A 13 -16.06 -15.13 -21.25
N ALA A 14 -17.25 -15.59 -20.86
CA ALA A 14 -18.53 -15.00 -21.27
C ALA A 14 -18.75 -13.58 -20.72
N ILE A 15 -18.25 -13.29 -19.52
CA ILE A 15 -18.30 -11.96 -18.90
C ILE A 15 -17.28 -11.05 -19.59
N ARG A 16 -16.07 -11.52 -19.84
CA ARG A 16 -15.02 -10.72 -20.51
C ARG A 16 -15.46 -10.21 -21.88
N ARG A 17 -16.27 -10.96 -22.62
CA ARG A 17 -16.79 -10.53 -23.93
C ARG A 17 -17.86 -9.43 -23.86
N ARG A 18 -18.50 -9.27 -22.72
CA ARG A 18 -19.64 -8.33 -22.56
C ARG A 18 -19.25 -6.99 -21.95
N PHE A 19 -18.05 -6.90 -21.38
CA PHE A 19 -17.55 -5.69 -20.70
C PHE A 19 -16.27 -5.21 -21.36
N LEU A 20 -16.15 -3.88 -21.45
CA LEU A 20 -14.90 -3.22 -21.80
C LEU A 20 -14.05 -3.12 -20.52
N PHE A 21 -12.93 -3.81 -20.48
CA PHE A 21 -11.99 -3.78 -19.36
C PHE A 21 -10.95 -2.71 -19.62
N PHE A 22 -10.88 -1.74 -18.72
CA PHE A 22 -9.78 -0.78 -18.66
C PHE A 22 -8.83 -1.19 -17.54
N GLU A 23 -7.57 -1.36 -17.88
CA GLU A 23 -6.53 -1.52 -16.89
C GLU A 23 -6.23 -0.13 -16.31
N GLN A 24 -6.54 0.05 -15.02
CA GLN A 24 -6.24 1.28 -14.29
C GLN A 24 -5.06 1.02 -13.36
N LEU A 25 -3.88 1.43 -13.79
CA LEU A 25 -2.66 1.35 -13.02
C LEU A 25 -2.68 2.39 -11.88
N PRO A 26 -2.00 2.09 -10.76
CA PRO A 26 -1.79 3.08 -9.71
C PRO A 26 -1.05 4.31 -10.26
N ASP A 27 -1.60 5.51 -10.02
CA ASP A 27 -1.06 6.76 -10.52
C ASP A 27 -0.90 7.77 -9.36
N ILE A 28 0.35 8.18 -9.10
CA ILE A 28 0.69 9.15 -8.06
C ILE A 28 0.09 10.53 -8.33
N LYS A 29 -0.08 10.93 -9.58
CA LYS A 29 -0.67 12.22 -9.95
C LYS A 29 -2.09 12.37 -9.42
N VAL A 30 -2.84 11.27 -9.35
CA VAL A 30 -4.19 11.27 -8.78
C VAL A 30 -4.15 11.65 -7.30
N ILE A 31 -3.10 11.26 -6.57
CA ILE A 31 -2.90 11.63 -5.16
C ILE A 31 -2.50 13.10 -5.06
N GLU A 32 -1.54 13.56 -5.89
CA GLU A 32 -1.07 14.95 -5.91
C GLU A 32 -2.20 15.93 -6.19
N GLU A 33 -3.08 15.60 -7.14
CA GLU A 33 -4.18 16.45 -7.60
C GLU A 33 -5.47 16.29 -6.79
N TYR A 34 -5.49 15.36 -5.83
CA TYR A 34 -6.69 15.09 -5.04
C TYR A 34 -7.12 16.32 -4.24
N LYS A 35 -8.38 16.70 -4.41
CA LYS A 35 -9.01 17.81 -3.70
C LYS A 35 -10.16 17.27 -2.88
N ALA A 36 -9.97 17.17 -1.58
CA ALA A 36 -11.10 17.04 -0.66
C ALA A 36 -11.80 18.39 -0.57
N GLU A 37 -13.11 18.39 -0.28
CA GLU A 37 -13.92 19.62 -0.18
C GLU A 37 -13.46 20.63 0.89
N LYS A 38 -12.47 20.29 1.70
CA LYS A 38 -11.97 21.08 2.84
C LYS A 38 -10.48 21.46 2.73
N GLY A 39 -10.22 22.69 2.33
CA GLY A 39 -9.20 23.58 2.92
C GLY A 39 -7.76 23.50 2.43
N SER A 40 -7.01 24.50 2.89
CA SER A 40 -5.62 24.82 2.54
C SER A 40 -4.54 23.82 3.02
N GLN A 41 -4.87 22.89 3.90
CA GLN A 41 -3.96 21.84 4.40
C GLN A 41 -3.88 20.62 3.46
N GLN A 42 -4.70 20.57 2.42
CA GLN A 42 -4.77 19.42 1.54
C GLN A 42 -3.48 19.19 0.74
N LEU A 43 -2.76 20.22 0.37
CA LEU A 43 -1.50 20.09 -0.39
C LEU A 43 -0.41 19.37 0.42
N GLU A 44 -0.27 19.72 1.70
CA GLU A 44 0.69 19.05 2.59
C GLU A 44 0.29 17.59 2.82
N LEU A 45 -1.00 17.34 3.05
CA LEU A 45 -1.53 15.99 3.21
C LEU A 45 -1.32 15.14 1.95
N ASN A 46 -1.54 15.70 0.76
CA ASN A 46 -1.28 15.01 -0.50
C ASN A 46 0.21 14.67 -0.64
N ALA A 47 1.12 15.59 -0.29
CA ALA A 47 2.56 15.32 -0.31
C ALA A 47 2.95 14.17 0.63
N GLN A 48 2.38 14.13 1.83
CA GLN A 48 2.58 13.02 2.78
C GLN A 48 2.01 11.70 2.23
N ALA A 49 0.82 11.74 1.63
CA ALA A 49 0.21 10.57 1.02
C ALA A 49 1.02 10.05 -0.18
N CYS A 50 1.61 10.95 -0.98
CA CYS A 50 2.51 10.58 -2.07
C CYS A 50 3.77 9.88 -1.56
N LYS A 51 4.42 10.40 -0.53
CA LYS A 51 5.60 9.75 0.08
C LYS A 51 5.27 8.36 0.61
N LEU A 52 4.14 8.22 1.31
CA LEU A 52 3.69 6.91 1.77
C LEU A 52 3.43 5.97 0.59
N PHE A 53 2.79 6.44 -0.48
CA PHE A 53 2.55 5.66 -1.69
C PHE A 53 3.86 5.20 -2.32
N GLU A 54 4.87 6.06 -2.44
CA GLU A 54 6.19 5.73 -3.00
C GLU A 54 6.90 4.66 -2.16
N ASN A 55 6.89 4.80 -0.82
CA ASN A 55 7.46 3.79 0.07
C ASN A 55 6.75 2.44 -0.07
N VAL A 56 5.43 2.43 -0.17
CA VAL A 56 4.67 1.19 -0.42
C VAL A 56 4.97 0.64 -1.81
N ALA A 57 5.05 1.49 -2.83
CA ALA A 57 5.33 1.09 -4.22
C ALA A 57 6.72 0.45 -4.39
N THR A 58 7.70 0.84 -3.56
CA THR A 58 9.04 0.24 -3.53
C THR A 58 8.99 -1.28 -3.32
N LEU A 59 8.02 -1.79 -2.55
CA LEU A 59 7.85 -3.23 -2.32
C LEU A 59 7.43 -4.02 -3.56
N PHE A 60 7.03 -3.35 -4.62
CA PHE A 60 6.65 -3.96 -5.90
C PHE A 60 7.72 -3.78 -6.98
N GLU A 61 8.92 -3.33 -6.61
CA GLU A 61 10.09 -3.32 -7.49
C GLU A 61 10.77 -4.70 -7.50
N GLU A 62 11.62 -4.94 -8.50
CA GLU A 62 12.28 -6.24 -8.77
C GLU A 62 13.02 -6.83 -7.55
N ASN A 63 13.52 -5.98 -6.65
CA ASN A 63 14.26 -6.41 -5.47
C ASN A 63 13.38 -7.07 -4.39
N TYR A 64 12.09 -6.80 -4.42
CA TYR A 64 11.13 -7.25 -3.41
C TYR A 64 10.04 -8.13 -4.00
N LEU A 65 9.64 -7.89 -5.24
CA LEU A 65 8.58 -8.61 -5.91
C LEU A 65 9.07 -9.96 -6.41
N SER A 66 8.32 -11.02 -6.11
CA SER A 66 8.58 -12.35 -6.66
C SER A 66 8.42 -12.34 -8.20
N ALA A 67 9.34 -13.00 -8.91
CA ALA A 67 9.35 -13.08 -10.36
C ALA A 67 8.09 -13.73 -10.99
N GLU A 68 7.25 -14.38 -10.18
CA GLU A 68 5.99 -14.99 -10.62
C GLU A 68 4.86 -13.96 -10.81
N TYR A 69 5.04 -12.74 -10.27
CA TYR A 69 4.02 -11.70 -10.27
C TYR A 69 4.48 -10.48 -11.04
N ARG A 70 3.53 -9.83 -11.74
CA ARG A 70 3.78 -8.54 -12.36
C ARG A 70 3.33 -7.44 -11.41
N LYS A 71 4.09 -6.34 -11.37
CA LYS A 71 3.81 -5.17 -10.55
C LYS A 71 2.38 -4.66 -10.76
N GLU A 72 1.94 -4.61 -12.01
CA GLU A 72 0.62 -4.13 -12.41
C GLU A 72 -0.53 -4.94 -11.81
N ASP A 73 -0.29 -6.22 -11.54
CA ASP A 73 -1.33 -7.13 -11.03
C ASP A 73 -1.50 -7.06 -9.51
N VAL A 74 -0.45 -6.65 -8.78
CA VAL A 74 -0.40 -6.77 -7.31
C VAL A 74 -0.20 -5.45 -6.57
N GLN A 75 0.31 -4.40 -7.22
CA GLN A 75 0.58 -3.12 -6.56
C GLN A 75 -0.70 -2.53 -5.95
N ILE A 76 -0.58 -2.05 -4.71
CA ILE A 76 -1.68 -1.37 -4.00
C ILE A 76 -2.08 -0.10 -4.75
N GLY A 77 -3.37 0.05 -5.02
CA GLY A 77 -3.94 1.16 -5.78
C GLY A 77 -3.84 2.51 -5.05
N HIS A 78 -3.76 3.59 -5.81
CA HIS A 78 -3.69 4.96 -5.29
C HIS A 78 -4.91 5.38 -4.45
N THR A 79 -6.04 4.70 -4.62
CA THR A 79 -7.30 5.01 -3.89
C THR A 79 -7.18 4.86 -2.37
N TYR A 80 -6.26 4.02 -1.88
CA TYR A 80 -5.98 3.89 -0.44
C TYR A 80 -5.35 5.15 0.16
N PHE A 81 -4.78 6.01 -0.67
CA PHE A 81 -4.05 7.22 -0.27
C PHE A 81 -4.85 8.51 -0.47
N LEU A 82 -6.06 8.43 -1.04
CA LEU A 82 -6.96 9.57 -1.21
C LEU A 82 -7.72 9.82 0.09
N VAL A 83 -7.25 10.75 0.89
CA VAL A 83 -7.77 11.04 2.24
C VAL A 83 -7.93 12.56 2.46
N ASP A 84 -8.79 12.93 3.41
CA ASP A 84 -9.06 14.31 3.81
C ASP A 84 -8.40 14.69 5.15
N SER A 85 -7.68 13.75 5.79
CA SER A 85 -6.97 13.98 7.04
C SER A 85 -5.83 13.00 7.26
N LYS A 86 -4.79 13.45 8.01
CA LYS A 86 -3.65 12.61 8.40
C LYS A 86 -4.11 11.42 9.26
N ASP A 87 -5.10 11.61 10.13
CA ASP A 87 -5.66 10.53 10.96
C ASP A 87 -6.28 9.41 10.09
N LYS A 88 -6.98 9.78 9.01
CA LYS A 88 -7.51 8.78 8.06
C LYS A 88 -6.40 8.08 7.28
N LEU A 89 -5.33 8.81 6.91
CA LEU A 89 -4.16 8.20 6.25
C LEU A 89 -3.51 7.16 7.16
N MET A 90 -3.29 7.52 8.43
CA MET A 90 -2.76 6.61 9.45
C MET A 90 -3.65 5.37 9.65
N LYS A 91 -4.96 5.55 9.75
CA LYS A 91 -5.90 4.43 9.88
C LYS A 91 -5.89 3.52 8.66
N ARG A 92 -5.81 4.06 7.45
CA ARG A 92 -5.69 3.24 6.24
C ARG A 92 -4.36 2.50 6.20
N PHE A 93 -3.28 3.13 6.61
CA PHE A 93 -1.98 2.48 6.74
C PHE A 93 -2.06 1.29 7.72
N GLU A 94 -2.55 1.52 8.94
CA GLU A 94 -2.62 0.52 10.00
C GLU A 94 -3.59 -0.63 9.69
N TYR A 95 -4.81 -0.31 9.20
CA TYR A 95 -5.90 -1.29 9.11
C TYR A 95 -6.16 -1.82 7.70
N GLN A 96 -5.56 -1.26 6.67
CA GLN A 96 -5.76 -1.69 5.29
C GLN A 96 -4.44 -2.02 4.60
N ILE A 97 -3.48 -1.09 4.55
CA ILE A 97 -2.23 -1.27 3.80
C ILE A 97 -1.35 -2.34 4.43
N ILE A 98 -1.03 -2.22 5.72
CA ILE A 98 -0.20 -3.21 6.43
C ILE A 98 -0.82 -4.61 6.39
N PRO A 99 -2.11 -4.84 6.66
CA PRO A 99 -2.71 -6.16 6.55
C PRO A 99 -2.59 -6.80 5.17
N ILE A 100 -2.82 -6.04 4.09
CA ILE A 100 -2.64 -6.52 2.72
C ILE A 100 -1.18 -6.94 2.47
N LEU A 101 -0.22 -6.10 2.87
CA LEU A 101 1.21 -6.39 2.69
C LEU A 101 1.67 -7.59 3.53
N LYS A 102 1.10 -7.80 4.73
CA LYS A 102 1.34 -9.01 5.53
C LYS A 102 0.90 -10.28 4.81
N GLU A 103 -0.26 -10.26 4.19
CA GLU A 103 -0.73 -11.39 3.38
C GLU A 103 0.18 -11.61 2.18
N TYR A 104 0.57 -10.55 1.47
CA TYR A 104 1.50 -10.63 0.34
C TYR A 104 2.87 -11.20 0.74
N TYR A 105 3.39 -10.80 1.91
CA TYR A 105 4.64 -11.36 2.44
C TYR A 105 4.48 -12.84 2.81
N LYS A 106 3.38 -13.21 3.47
CA LYS A 106 3.08 -14.60 3.84
C LYS A 106 2.92 -15.51 2.61
N ASP A 107 2.29 -15.00 1.55
CA ASP A 107 2.04 -15.73 0.31
C ASP A 107 3.26 -15.73 -0.64
N GLY A 108 4.36 -15.06 -0.27
CA GLY A 108 5.59 -14.99 -1.05
C GLY A 108 5.46 -14.10 -2.30
N ILE A 109 4.46 -13.22 -2.36
CA ILE A 109 4.32 -12.22 -3.43
C ILE A 109 5.42 -11.17 -3.31
N ILE A 110 5.67 -10.68 -2.09
CA ILE A 110 6.79 -9.82 -1.74
C ILE A 110 7.74 -10.54 -0.79
N ASN A 111 9.04 -10.36 -0.98
CA ASN A 111 10.09 -11.00 -0.19
C ASN A 111 11.15 -9.98 0.18
N PHE A 112 11.62 -10.01 1.42
CA PHE A 112 12.69 -9.15 1.93
C PHE A 112 13.35 -9.77 3.15
N GLU A 113 14.58 -9.37 3.42
CA GLU A 113 15.29 -9.72 4.63
C GLU A 113 14.86 -8.81 5.78
N ILE A 114 14.74 -9.39 6.96
CA ILE A 114 14.33 -8.68 8.16
C ILE A 114 15.57 -8.12 8.84
N SER A 115 15.58 -6.81 9.10
CA SER A 115 16.62 -6.11 9.84
C SER A 115 16.31 -6.06 11.35
N ASP A 116 17.36 -5.85 12.16
CA ASP A 116 17.20 -5.54 13.59
C ASP A 116 16.84 -4.06 13.84
N GLU A 117 16.98 -3.22 12.82
CA GLU A 117 16.52 -1.82 12.85
C GLU A 117 15.00 -1.75 12.86
N THR A 118 14.44 -0.90 13.75
CA THR A 118 13.00 -0.82 14.02
C THR A 118 12.35 0.47 13.56
N ASP A 119 13.11 1.38 12.96
CA ASP A 119 12.69 2.70 12.49
C ASP A 119 12.67 2.81 10.96
N GLY A 120 12.06 3.84 10.46
CA GLY A 120 11.98 4.15 9.04
C GLY A 120 11.44 2.98 8.19
N PHE A 121 12.04 2.80 7.02
CA PHE A 121 11.64 1.74 6.07
C PHE A 121 11.89 0.33 6.63
N ASN A 122 12.98 0.11 7.41
CA ASN A 122 13.24 -1.17 8.05
C ASN A 122 12.18 -1.50 9.11
N GLY A 123 11.75 -0.52 9.90
CA GLY A 123 10.62 -0.66 10.81
C GLY A 123 9.32 -1.05 10.08
N PHE A 124 9.07 -0.46 8.92
CA PHE A 124 7.94 -0.81 8.06
C PHE A 124 8.00 -2.27 7.60
N LEU A 125 9.17 -2.74 7.12
CA LEU A 125 9.36 -4.15 6.76
C LEU A 125 9.12 -5.08 7.97
N ASN A 126 9.59 -4.70 9.15
CA ASN A 126 9.37 -5.45 10.38
C ASN A 126 7.89 -5.52 10.78
N CYS A 127 7.12 -4.45 10.53
CA CYS A 127 5.66 -4.47 10.70
C CYS A 127 4.99 -5.48 9.77
N ILE A 128 5.39 -5.50 8.49
CA ILE A 128 4.85 -6.42 7.48
C ILE A 128 5.21 -7.87 7.84
N ALA A 129 6.44 -8.12 8.28
CA ALA A 129 6.88 -9.46 8.71
C ALA A 129 6.25 -9.93 10.03
N GLY A 130 5.49 -9.07 10.73
CA GLY A 130 4.84 -9.40 11.99
C GLY A 130 5.75 -9.38 13.22
N LYS A 131 6.97 -8.85 13.11
CA LYS A 131 7.87 -8.68 14.28
C LYS A 131 7.37 -7.60 15.23
N ILE A 132 6.66 -6.59 14.74
CA ILE A 132 6.05 -5.53 15.54
C ILE A 132 4.56 -5.86 15.72
N ASN A 133 4.15 -5.99 16.99
CA ASN A 133 2.75 -6.29 17.32
C ASN A 133 1.91 -5.02 17.29
N MET A 134 0.99 -4.93 16.32
CA MET A 134 0.13 -3.78 16.10
C MET A 134 -0.75 -3.40 17.30
N THR A 135 -1.08 -4.36 18.16
CA THR A 135 -1.98 -4.12 19.28
C THR A 135 -1.26 -3.60 20.54
N SER A 136 -0.04 -4.07 20.79
CA SER A 136 0.74 -3.73 21.98
C SER A 136 1.78 -2.62 21.77
N GLN A 137 2.11 -2.32 20.51
CA GLN A 137 3.17 -1.38 20.11
C GLN A 137 2.65 -0.28 19.19
N ARG A 138 1.48 0.26 19.48
CA ARG A 138 0.84 1.29 18.65
C ARG A 138 1.70 2.54 18.47
N GLY A 139 2.48 2.93 19.48
CA GLY A 139 3.42 4.04 19.40
C GLY A 139 4.53 3.81 18.38
N ASP A 140 5.02 2.57 18.24
CA ASP A 140 6.05 2.24 17.28
C ASP A 140 5.51 2.33 15.84
N ILE A 141 4.27 1.92 15.62
CA ILE A 141 3.62 2.02 14.30
C ILE A 141 3.40 3.48 13.89
N GLU A 142 3.01 4.32 14.85
CA GLU A 142 2.83 5.76 14.61
C GLU A 142 4.17 6.44 14.28
N ASN A 143 5.26 6.06 14.95
CA ASN A 143 6.60 6.55 14.63
C ASN A 143 7.03 6.10 13.22
N ILE A 144 6.90 4.83 12.89
CA ILE A 144 7.20 4.30 11.56
C ILE A 144 6.37 5.01 10.48
N PHE A 145 5.07 5.21 10.72
CA PHE A 145 4.22 5.95 9.79
C PHE A 145 4.73 7.39 9.58
N ASN A 146 5.10 8.10 10.65
CA ASN A 146 5.63 9.46 10.54
C ASN A 146 6.93 9.48 9.76
N ASP A 147 7.84 8.53 10.00
CA ASP A 147 9.10 8.40 9.25
C ASP A 147 8.87 8.18 7.74
N LEU A 148 7.81 7.46 7.38
CA LEU A 148 7.50 7.17 5.97
C LEU A 148 6.86 8.34 5.23
N ILE A 149 6.28 9.32 5.93
CA ILE A 149 5.62 10.48 5.33
C ILE A 149 6.43 11.77 5.42
N GLU A 150 7.55 11.78 6.15
CA GLU A 150 8.52 12.89 6.20
C GLU A 150 9.41 12.92 4.95
#